data_9cb65747ac1fc96031d349d33dd55ac4
#
_entry.id   9cb65747ac1fc96031d349d33dd55ac4
#
_cell.length_a   1.000
_cell.length_b   1.000
_cell.length_c   1.000
_cell.angle_alpha   90.00
_cell.angle_beta   90.00
_cell.angle_gamma   90.00
#
_symmetry.space_group_name_H-M   'P 1'
#
loop_
_entity.id
_entity.type
_entity.pdbx_description
1 polymer ?
#
loop_
_entity_poly.entity_id
_entity_poly.type
_entity_poly.pdbx_seq_one_letter_code
_entity_poly.pdbx_strand_id
1 'polypeptide(L)'
;MDGAAERLAKYRAMRNFAKTDEPSGADAPKEPGYRFVVQRHRARRKHYDFRLELGGVLVSWAVPKGPTLDPKARRMAVHVEDHPLEYADFEGVIPRGEYGGGDVIVWDRGRWEPVDTDDPEQALADGNLHFDLYGEKLAGRFVLIHPKKDDDGKQWFLLHKQDDYATPGWDAEDHPKSVKSGLTNDEIAAAPPALWRSDLPATEAEVPLHPVFKPASEEELAALNELGKQGTWTVAGRQLKVTNLDKTLLPGREGEEPITKRELIEYYTRIAPTMLPYLAGRALNTHRFPGGIGKPGFWHKEVPDHAPEWLHRWHYEAADRDDVQQYLVPSGVADLAWLANFAALELHAWTSRTSDVEHPTWLLFDIDPGSETSFDDVLALARLHRTALDHFGLIGRPKTTGQRGIQIWVPVEPRYTYAETRAWAETVSKSIGKIVPDLVSWAWHKDRRGGLARLDYTQNVLNKTLVAPYSVRPKPGAPVSVPLEWDELDDPDLTPDRWTIRTVLDRVAKVGDPFAQLLDVHQRLPQLS
;
A
#
# COMPACT_ATOMS: atom_id res chain seq x y z
N MET A 1 -18.20 -2.79 34.75
CA MET A 1 -17.52 -3.68 33.80
C MET A 1 -18.43 -4.72 33.14
N ASP A 2 -19.62 -5.02 33.73
CA ASP A 2 -20.52 -6.04 33.15
C ASP A 2 -21.37 -5.55 31.95
N GLY A 3 -21.61 -4.26 31.82
CA GLY A 3 -22.52 -3.71 30.78
C GLY A 3 -22.10 -3.91 29.33
N ALA A 4 -20.84 -3.62 28.98
CA ALA A 4 -20.34 -3.75 27.59
C ALA A 4 -20.30 -5.21 27.14
N ALA A 5 -19.90 -6.13 28.02
CA ALA A 5 -19.88 -7.57 27.75
C ALA A 5 -21.27 -8.16 27.49
N GLU A 6 -22.29 -7.65 28.21
CA GLU A 6 -23.71 -8.05 28.07
C GLU A 6 -24.30 -7.47 26.76
N ARG A 7 -24.00 -6.22 26.42
CA ARG A 7 -24.42 -5.57 25.17
C ARG A 7 -23.86 -6.26 23.92
N LEU A 8 -22.65 -6.79 24.01
CA LEU A 8 -22.02 -7.58 22.94
C LEU A 8 -22.48 -9.05 22.89
N ALA A 9 -23.29 -9.52 23.83
CA ALA A 9 -23.74 -10.91 23.86
C ALA A 9 -24.55 -11.29 22.62
N LYS A 10 -25.41 -10.39 22.11
CA LYS A 10 -26.18 -10.60 20.88
C LYS A 10 -25.29 -10.62 19.64
N TYR A 11 -24.35 -9.71 19.57
CA TYR A 11 -23.31 -9.67 18.54
C TYR A 11 -22.55 -11.01 18.52
N ARG A 12 -22.15 -11.53 19.70
CA ARG A 12 -21.43 -12.81 19.82
C ARG A 12 -22.31 -14.01 19.46
N ALA A 13 -23.60 -13.99 19.78
CA ALA A 13 -24.53 -15.10 19.52
C ALA A 13 -24.87 -15.27 18.02
N MET A 14 -24.80 -14.21 17.22
CA MET A 14 -25.14 -14.23 15.80
C MET A 14 -23.95 -14.67 14.91
N ARG A 15 -22.79 -14.88 15.51
CA ARG A 15 -21.55 -15.17 14.81
C ARG A 15 -20.93 -16.48 15.30
N ASN A 16 -20.41 -17.25 14.38
CA ASN A 16 -19.67 -18.46 14.69
C ASN A 16 -18.18 -18.16 14.68
N PHE A 17 -17.64 -17.71 15.80
CA PHE A 17 -16.22 -17.38 15.98
C PHE A 17 -15.24 -18.54 15.69
N ALA A 18 -15.72 -19.72 15.35
CA ALA A 18 -14.94 -20.79 14.75
C ALA A 18 -14.97 -20.77 13.21
N LYS A 19 -15.82 -19.93 12.59
CA LYS A 19 -16.00 -19.82 11.14
C LYS A 19 -16.07 -18.39 10.61
N THR A 20 -16.34 -17.45 11.48
CA THR A 20 -16.42 -16.01 11.16
C THR A 20 -15.56 -15.27 12.15
N ASP A 21 -14.93 -14.32 11.70
CA ASP A 21 -13.79 -13.63 12.21
C ASP A 21 -14.13 -12.21 12.67
N GLU A 22 -15.16 -11.97 13.46
CA GLU A 22 -15.52 -10.66 14.02
C GLU A 22 -15.04 -10.51 15.48
N PRO A 23 -14.69 -9.26 15.96
CA PRO A 23 -14.13 -9.04 17.28
C PRO A 23 -15.05 -9.47 18.42
N SER A 24 -14.48 -10.12 19.41
CA SER A 24 -15.25 -10.54 20.61
C SER A 24 -15.47 -9.42 21.63
N GLY A 25 -14.77 -8.29 21.52
CA GLY A 25 -14.89 -7.13 22.42
C GLY A 25 -14.46 -7.40 23.87
N ALA A 26 -13.32 -8.08 24.06
CA ALA A 26 -12.85 -8.43 25.40
C ALA A 26 -12.06 -7.31 26.11
N ASP A 27 -11.52 -6.35 25.36
CA ASP A 27 -10.62 -5.29 25.85
C ASP A 27 -11.19 -3.89 25.56
N ALA A 28 -12.19 -3.45 26.32
CA ALA A 28 -12.72 -2.08 26.21
C ALA A 28 -11.79 -1.05 26.89
N PRO A 29 -11.56 0.14 26.28
CA PRO A 29 -10.81 1.23 26.90
C PRO A 29 -11.42 1.71 28.21
N LYS A 30 -10.59 2.17 29.14
CA LYS A 30 -11.00 2.58 30.48
C LYS A 30 -11.66 3.95 30.57
N GLU A 31 -11.63 4.78 29.52
CA GLU A 31 -12.30 6.09 29.48
C GLU A 31 -13.26 6.13 28.28
N PRO A 32 -14.49 6.69 28.48
CA PRO A 32 -15.47 6.81 27.41
C PRO A 32 -14.96 7.82 26.35
N GLY A 33 -14.73 7.35 25.14
CA GLY A 33 -14.56 8.21 23.97
C GLY A 33 -15.94 8.54 23.38
N TYR A 34 -16.04 9.69 22.73
CA TYR A 34 -17.20 10.08 21.92
C TYR A 34 -16.83 10.06 20.44
N ARG A 35 -16.36 8.90 19.94
CA ARG A 35 -16.09 8.72 18.50
C ARG A 35 -17.36 8.34 17.78
N PHE A 36 -17.49 8.76 16.54
CA PHE A 36 -18.46 8.19 15.62
C PHE A 36 -17.76 7.70 14.35
N VAL A 37 -18.38 6.74 13.71
CA VAL A 37 -17.99 6.27 12.39
C VAL A 37 -19.24 5.98 11.56
N VAL A 38 -19.15 6.27 10.27
CA VAL A 38 -20.12 5.84 9.27
C VAL A 38 -19.41 4.96 8.28
N GLN A 39 -19.84 3.71 8.18
CA GLN A 39 -19.28 2.77 7.21
C GLN A 39 -20.27 2.55 6.07
N ARG A 40 -19.85 2.79 4.82
CA ARG A 40 -20.66 2.47 3.64
C ARG A 40 -20.44 1.00 3.28
N HIS A 41 -21.47 0.21 3.51
CA HIS A 41 -21.43 -1.25 3.43
C HIS A 41 -22.28 -1.76 2.27
N ARG A 42 -21.68 -2.53 1.37
CA ARG A 42 -22.38 -3.21 0.27
C ARG A 42 -22.50 -4.71 0.55
N ALA A 43 -23.42 -5.07 1.45
CA ALA A 43 -23.85 -6.44 1.68
C ALA A 43 -24.89 -6.88 0.60
N ARG A 44 -25.91 -7.65 0.98
CA ARG A 44 -27.04 -7.97 0.08
C ARG A 44 -27.76 -6.73 -0.45
N ARG A 45 -27.81 -5.67 0.34
CA ARG A 45 -28.29 -4.33 -0.03
C ARG A 45 -27.31 -3.30 0.51
N LYS A 46 -26.99 -2.31 -0.30
CA LYS A 46 -26.16 -1.18 0.13
C LYS A 46 -26.87 -0.40 1.24
N HIS A 47 -26.13 -0.06 2.28
CA HIS A 47 -26.57 0.78 3.39
C HIS A 47 -25.34 1.48 4.00
N TYR A 48 -25.62 2.37 4.94
CA TYR A 48 -24.61 3.07 5.72
C TYR A 48 -24.82 2.68 7.19
N ASP A 49 -23.81 2.08 7.80
CA ASP A 49 -23.79 1.78 9.21
C ASP A 49 -23.33 3.02 9.98
N PHE A 50 -24.26 3.69 10.62
CA PHE A 50 -24.00 4.83 11.49
C PHE A 50 -23.78 4.33 12.93
N ARG A 51 -22.63 4.65 13.51
CA ARG A 51 -22.21 4.11 14.81
C ARG A 51 -21.72 5.22 15.73
N LEU A 52 -22.18 5.19 16.99
CA LEU A 52 -21.74 6.08 18.07
C LEU A 52 -21.05 5.27 19.16
N GLU A 53 -19.85 5.66 19.56
CA GLU A 53 -19.18 5.11 20.74
C GLU A 53 -19.91 5.56 22.00
N LEU A 54 -20.53 4.62 22.71
CA LEU A 54 -21.29 4.87 23.94
C LEU A 54 -21.29 3.62 24.82
N GLY A 55 -20.97 3.77 26.10
CA GLY A 55 -20.94 2.66 27.05
C GLY A 55 -19.91 1.57 26.72
N GLY A 56 -18.79 1.93 26.05
CA GLY A 56 -17.70 1.01 25.72
C GLY A 56 -17.96 0.12 24.51
N VAL A 57 -18.98 0.44 23.69
CA VAL A 57 -19.31 -0.24 22.44
C VAL A 57 -19.65 0.78 21.35
N LEU A 58 -19.75 0.32 20.10
CA LEU A 58 -20.32 1.07 18.98
C LEU A 58 -21.81 0.75 18.88
N VAL A 59 -22.67 1.61 19.41
CA VAL A 59 -24.12 1.52 19.19
C VAL A 59 -24.41 1.81 17.74
N SER A 60 -25.17 0.96 17.05
CA SER A 60 -25.15 0.89 15.60
C SER A 60 -26.54 0.93 14.97
N TRP A 61 -26.67 1.69 13.88
CA TRP A 61 -27.88 1.76 13.04
C TRP A 61 -27.53 1.61 11.58
N ALA A 62 -28.23 0.71 10.90
CA ALA A 62 -28.18 0.63 9.44
C ALA A 62 -29.12 1.69 8.83
N VAL A 63 -28.57 2.57 8.00
CA VAL A 63 -29.28 3.67 7.32
C VAL A 63 -29.29 3.40 5.82
N PRO A 64 -30.38 2.84 5.23
CA PRO A 64 -30.37 2.36 3.84
C PRO A 64 -30.11 3.44 2.78
N LYS A 65 -30.52 4.69 3.05
CA LYS A 65 -30.30 5.83 2.14
C LYS A 65 -29.14 6.73 2.55
N GLY A 66 -28.36 6.30 3.56
CA GLY A 66 -27.28 7.10 4.14
C GLY A 66 -27.78 8.28 4.99
N PRO A 67 -26.91 8.81 5.85
CA PRO A 67 -27.16 10.07 6.56
C PRO A 67 -27.21 11.24 5.57
N THR A 68 -27.70 12.39 6.01
CA THR A 68 -27.82 13.58 5.16
C THR A 68 -27.71 14.87 5.97
N LEU A 69 -27.23 15.93 5.35
CA LEU A 69 -27.25 17.29 5.88
C LEU A 69 -28.51 18.07 5.47
N ASP A 70 -29.45 17.45 4.73
CA ASP A 70 -30.73 18.08 4.38
C ASP A 70 -31.69 18.03 5.58
N PRO A 71 -32.03 19.15 6.22
CA PRO A 71 -32.88 19.18 7.42
C PRO A 71 -34.34 18.80 7.14
N LYS A 72 -34.77 18.75 5.86
CA LYS A 72 -36.11 18.32 5.46
C LYS A 72 -36.21 16.81 5.29
N ALA A 73 -35.09 16.11 5.17
CA ALA A 73 -35.06 14.67 4.95
C ALA A 73 -35.06 13.89 6.27
N ARG A 74 -35.94 12.90 6.36
CA ARG A 74 -35.94 11.90 7.43
C ARG A 74 -35.30 10.61 6.90
N ARG A 75 -34.24 10.16 7.53
CA ARG A 75 -33.61 8.89 7.18
C ARG A 75 -34.03 7.81 8.16
N MET A 76 -34.61 6.73 7.66
CA MET A 76 -34.86 5.54 8.47
C MET A 76 -33.50 4.99 8.92
N ALA A 77 -33.39 4.68 10.20
CA ALA A 77 -32.20 4.09 10.81
C ALA A 77 -32.67 2.84 11.57
N VAL A 78 -32.21 1.68 11.18
CA VAL A 78 -32.58 0.42 11.82
C VAL A 78 -31.55 0.07 12.87
N HIS A 79 -31.93 0.05 14.13
CA HIS A 79 -31.04 -0.34 15.22
C HIS A 79 -30.63 -1.81 15.05
N VAL A 80 -29.35 -2.04 14.98
CA VAL A 80 -28.73 -3.36 14.83
C VAL A 80 -27.95 -3.72 16.10
N GLU A 81 -27.21 -4.81 16.09
CA GLU A 81 -26.34 -5.19 17.20
C GLU A 81 -25.23 -4.18 17.42
N ASP A 82 -24.88 -3.98 18.69
CA ASP A 82 -23.71 -3.18 19.06
C ASP A 82 -22.42 -3.88 18.62
N HIS A 83 -21.43 -3.09 18.16
CA HIS A 83 -20.16 -3.59 17.67
C HIS A 83 -19.01 -3.22 18.62
N PRO A 84 -17.90 -3.96 18.61
CA PRO A 84 -16.72 -3.59 19.37
C PRO A 84 -16.06 -2.33 18.81
N LEU A 85 -15.34 -1.61 19.66
CA LEU A 85 -14.73 -0.31 19.32
C LEU A 85 -13.69 -0.42 18.18
N GLU A 86 -13.02 -1.55 18.09
CA GLU A 86 -12.01 -1.86 17.07
C GLU A 86 -12.61 -1.90 15.67
N TYR A 87 -13.91 -2.17 15.56
CA TYR A 87 -14.61 -2.19 14.27
C TYR A 87 -14.75 -0.79 13.64
N ALA A 88 -14.53 0.28 14.40
CA ALA A 88 -14.63 1.65 13.89
C ALA A 88 -13.67 1.95 12.73
N ASP A 89 -12.50 1.34 12.74
CA ASP A 89 -11.46 1.57 11.74
C ASP A 89 -11.43 0.51 10.63
N PHE A 90 -12.35 -0.48 10.67
CA PHE A 90 -12.38 -1.54 9.66
C PHE A 90 -12.78 -1.02 8.28
N GLU A 91 -11.92 -1.29 7.31
CA GLU A 91 -12.15 -1.09 5.88
C GLU A 91 -11.60 -2.30 5.12
N GLY A 92 -12.43 -2.93 4.29
CA GLY A 92 -12.02 -4.15 3.59
C GLY A 92 -13.21 -5.00 3.15
N VAL A 93 -13.02 -6.31 3.06
CA VAL A 93 -14.04 -7.26 2.63
C VAL A 93 -14.36 -8.24 3.75
N ILE A 94 -15.67 -8.39 4.03
CA ILE A 94 -16.21 -9.49 4.84
C ILE A 94 -16.52 -10.64 3.87
N PRO A 95 -16.02 -11.87 4.10
CA PRO A 95 -16.21 -12.99 3.18
C PRO A 95 -17.66 -13.27 2.82
N ARG A 96 -17.92 -13.64 1.57
CA ARG A 96 -19.27 -14.03 1.12
C ARG A 96 -19.71 -15.32 1.80
N GLY A 97 -20.93 -15.31 2.32
CA GLY A 97 -21.49 -16.44 3.08
C GLY A 97 -21.53 -16.20 4.58
N GLU A 98 -20.81 -15.21 5.05
CA GLU A 98 -20.83 -14.75 6.44
C GLU A 98 -21.91 -13.72 6.67
N TYR A 99 -22.30 -13.52 7.95
CA TYR A 99 -23.23 -12.46 8.32
C TYR A 99 -22.61 -11.09 8.00
N GLY A 100 -23.31 -10.27 7.22
CA GLY A 100 -22.77 -9.00 6.77
C GLY A 100 -21.79 -9.09 5.59
N GLY A 101 -21.61 -10.25 4.95
CA GLY A 101 -20.68 -10.45 3.84
C GLY A 101 -20.82 -9.38 2.74
N GLY A 102 -19.71 -8.71 2.41
CA GLY A 102 -19.64 -7.60 1.45
C GLY A 102 -18.43 -6.71 1.68
N ASP A 103 -18.34 -5.61 0.96
CA ASP A 103 -17.26 -4.64 1.09
C ASP A 103 -17.67 -3.44 1.93
N VAL A 104 -16.77 -2.99 2.75
CA VAL A 104 -16.96 -1.93 3.75
C VAL A 104 -15.88 -0.87 3.56
N ILE A 105 -16.28 0.41 3.55
CA ILE A 105 -15.35 1.55 3.61
C ILE A 105 -15.68 2.42 4.82
N VAL A 106 -14.66 3.05 5.41
CA VAL A 106 -14.84 4.11 6.42
C VAL A 106 -15.25 5.37 5.69
N TRP A 107 -16.59 5.53 5.51
CA TRP A 107 -17.14 6.60 4.68
C TRP A 107 -17.04 7.97 5.35
N ASP A 108 -17.22 8.04 6.69
CA ASP A 108 -16.98 9.21 7.53
C ASP A 108 -16.58 8.80 8.95
N ARG A 109 -15.87 9.66 9.66
CA ARG A 109 -15.48 9.46 11.06
C ARG A 109 -15.18 10.79 11.74
N GLY A 110 -15.23 10.78 13.07
CA GLY A 110 -14.93 11.96 13.86
C GLY A 110 -15.35 11.81 15.31
N ARG A 111 -15.65 12.94 15.94
CA ARG A 111 -16.19 13.00 17.30
C ARG A 111 -17.66 13.39 17.27
N TRP A 112 -18.39 12.97 18.30
CA TRP A 112 -19.73 13.45 18.55
C TRP A 112 -19.82 13.96 19.99
N GLU A 113 -20.76 14.84 20.26
CA GLU A 113 -21.01 15.37 21.59
C GLU A 113 -22.50 15.34 21.86
N PRO A 114 -22.96 14.78 23.05
CA PRO A 114 -24.35 14.81 23.41
C PRO A 114 -24.79 16.26 23.64
N VAL A 115 -26.04 16.54 23.34
CA VAL A 115 -26.66 17.85 23.53
C VAL A 115 -27.96 17.72 24.28
N ASP A 116 -28.22 18.68 25.12
CA ASP A 116 -29.42 18.74 25.98
C ASP A 116 -29.52 17.57 27.01
N THR A 117 -28.42 16.86 27.28
CA THR A 117 -28.35 15.77 28.25
C THR A 117 -26.94 15.56 28.80
N ASP A 118 -26.85 15.26 30.11
CA ASP A 118 -25.62 14.80 30.76
C ASP A 118 -25.53 13.26 30.79
N ASP A 119 -26.63 12.57 30.42
CA ASP A 119 -26.72 11.11 30.36
C ASP A 119 -27.22 10.66 28.97
N PRO A 120 -26.31 10.52 28.01
CA PRO A 120 -26.67 10.12 26.63
C PRO A 120 -27.16 8.66 26.54
N GLU A 121 -26.79 7.78 27.49
CA GLU A 121 -27.30 6.41 27.52
C GLU A 121 -28.79 6.41 27.91
N GLN A 122 -29.16 7.21 28.89
CA GLN A 122 -30.57 7.35 29.27
C GLN A 122 -31.39 8.04 28.17
N ALA A 123 -30.86 9.10 27.56
CA ALA A 123 -31.52 9.77 26.42
C ALA A 123 -31.77 8.81 25.24
N LEU A 124 -30.83 7.93 24.97
CA LEU A 124 -30.99 6.88 23.98
C LEU A 124 -32.05 5.85 24.39
N ALA A 125 -32.04 5.40 25.64
CA ALA A 125 -33.04 4.48 26.18
C ALA A 125 -34.47 5.09 26.14
N ASP A 126 -34.58 6.41 26.33
CA ASP A 126 -35.85 7.16 26.22
C ASP A 126 -36.27 7.39 24.74
N GLY A 127 -35.42 7.01 23.81
CA GLY A 127 -35.71 7.07 22.37
C GLY A 127 -35.56 8.46 21.75
N ASN A 128 -34.78 9.36 22.35
CA ASN A 128 -34.55 10.71 21.82
C ASN A 128 -33.17 11.23 22.20
N LEU A 129 -32.19 11.04 21.33
CA LEU A 129 -30.82 11.50 21.51
C LEU A 129 -30.49 12.66 20.56
N HIS A 130 -30.15 13.82 21.12
CA HIS A 130 -29.64 14.98 20.41
C HIS A 130 -28.10 15.02 20.54
N PHE A 131 -27.42 15.28 19.45
CA PHE A 131 -25.94 15.30 19.43
C PHE A 131 -25.40 16.13 18.30
N ASP A 132 -24.19 16.63 18.45
CA ASP A 132 -23.42 17.31 17.43
C ASP A 132 -22.36 16.37 16.87
N LEU A 133 -22.19 16.37 15.55
CA LEU A 133 -21.13 15.65 14.83
C LEU A 133 -20.04 16.61 14.38
N TYR A 134 -18.80 16.12 14.46
CA TYR A 134 -17.57 16.77 13.99
C TYR A 134 -16.80 15.78 13.13
N GLY A 135 -17.34 15.47 11.96
CA GLY A 135 -16.77 14.55 10.97
C GLY A 135 -16.12 15.28 9.81
N GLU A 136 -15.58 14.49 8.89
CA GLU A 136 -14.99 15.01 7.65
C GLU A 136 -16.07 15.33 6.59
N LYS A 137 -17.22 14.65 6.64
CA LYS A 137 -18.38 14.86 5.75
C LYS A 137 -19.63 15.30 6.47
N LEU A 138 -19.87 14.77 7.67
CA LEU A 138 -21.03 15.09 8.49
C LEU A 138 -20.62 16.03 9.62
N ALA A 139 -21.28 17.17 9.71
CA ALA A 139 -21.08 18.12 10.80
C ALA A 139 -22.43 18.72 11.22
N GLY A 140 -22.48 19.27 12.45
CA GLY A 140 -23.65 19.95 12.99
C GLY A 140 -24.58 19.06 13.79
N ARG A 141 -25.78 19.55 14.03
CA ARG A 141 -26.76 18.98 14.95
C ARG A 141 -27.60 17.87 14.34
N PHE A 142 -27.48 16.67 14.91
CA PHE A 142 -28.30 15.51 14.56
C PHE A 142 -29.22 15.07 15.68
N VAL A 143 -30.26 14.32 15.33
CA VAL A 143 -31.17 13.72 16.29
C VAL A 143 -31.50 12.30 15.86
N LEU A 144 -31.41 11.37 16.81
CA LEU A 144 -31.94 10.01 16.72
C LEU A 144 -33.25 9.93 17.49
N ILE A 145 -34.34 9.56 16.80
CA ILE A 145 -35.67 9.46 17.39
C ILE A 145 -36.22 8.06 17.16
N HIS A 146 -36.68 7.44 18.29
CA HIS A 146 -37.41 6.19 18.26
C HIS A 146 -38.94 6.48 18.32
N PRO A 147 -39.73 6.01 17.30
CA PRO A 147 -41.17 6.22 17.31
C PRO A 147 -41.84 5.37 18.40
N LYS A 148 -42.73 5.97 19.19
CA LYS A 148 -43.48 5.28 20.28
C LYS A 148 -44.39 4.12 19.84
N LYS A 149 -44.58 3.93 18.50
CA LYS A 149 -45.45 2.90 17.90
C LYS A 149 -44.66 1.73 17.29
N ASP A 150 -43.37 1.63 17.54
CA ASP A 150 -42.56 0.52 17.05
C ASP A 150 -42.53 -0.61 18.07
N ASP A 151 -43.25 -1.71 17.77
CA ASP A 151 -43.39 -2.86 18.66
C ASP A 151 -42.06 -3.66 18.79
N ASP A 152 -41.14 -3.55 17.79
CA ASP A 152 -39.88 -4.29 17.76
C ASP A 152 -38.67 -3.48 18.30
N GLY A 153 -38.84 -2.19 18.59
CA GLY A 153 -37.80 -1.29 19.12
C GLY A 153 -36.62 -1.02 18.16
N LYS A 154 -36.76 -1.38 16.88
CA LYS A 154 -35.64 -1.34 15.92
C LYS A 154 -35.70 -0.16 14.97
N GLN A 155 -36.86 0.43 14.71
CA GLN A 155 -37.04 1.50 13.75
C GLN A 155 -36.78 2.85 14.38
N TRP A 156 -35.70 3.48 13.98
CA TRP A 156 -35.33 4.83 14.38
C TRP A 156 -35.35 5.77 13.18
N PHE A 157 -35.30 7.06 13.44
CA PHE A 157 -35.09 8.09 12.44
C PHE A 157 -33.86 8.91 12.80
N LEU A 158 -32.97 9.07 11.83
CA LEU A 158 -31.85 10.01 11.87
C LEU A 158 -32.23 11.27 11.09
N LEU A 159 -32.13 12.43 11.75
CA LEU A 159 -32.46 13.73 11.19
C LEU A 159 -31.31 14.71 11.43
N HIS A 160 -31.04 15.55 10.44
CA HIS A 160 -30.22 16.74 10.62
C HIS A 160 -31.10 17.93 11.01
N LYS A 161 -30.67 18.76 11.95
CA LYS A 161 -31.38 19.99 12.33
C LYS A 161 -31.01 21.14 11.42
N GLN A 162 -31.85 22.19 11.41
CA GLN A 162 -31.50 23.44 10.73
C GLN A 162 -30.43 24.18 11.53
N ASP A 163 -29.21 24.16 11.05
CA ASP A 163 -28.04 24.82 11.61
C ASP A 163 -27.14 25.37 10.47
N ASP A 164 -25.93 25.81 10.79
CA ASP A 164 -24.99 26.39 9.81
C ASP A 164 -24.44 25.37 8.81
N TYR A 165 -24.56 24.06 9.09
CA TYR A 165 -24.14 22.95 8.22
C TYR A 165 -25.27 22.42 7.35
N ALA A 166 -26.52 22.89 7.59
CA ALA A 166 -27.69 22.41 6.86
C ALA A 166 -27.60 22.70 5.37
N THR A 167 -27.61 21.66 4.55
CA THR A 167 -27.47 21.75 3.10
C THR A 167 -28.65 21.07 2.42
N PRO A 168 -29.64 21.82 1.92
CA PRO A 168 -30.79 21.25 1.23
C PRO A 168 -30.40 20.40 0.01
N GLY A 169 -30.93 19.19 -0.07
CA GLY A 169 -30.69 18.28 -1.18
C GLY A 169 -29.36 17.54 -1.12
N TRP A 170 -28.59 17.66 -0.01
CA TRP A 170 -27.35 16.93 0.15
C TRP A 170 -27.57 15.42 0.19
N ASP A 171 -26.82 14.66 -0.61
CA ASP A 171 -26.91 13.20 -0.70
C ASP A 171 -25.56 12.52 -0.43
N ALA A 172 -25.58 11.47 0.37
CA ALA A 172 -24.40 10.68 0.71
C ALA A 172 -23.73 10.02 -0.51
N GLU A 173 -24.53 9.73 -1.56
CA GLU A 173 -24.02 9.09 -2.78
C GLU A 173 -23.18 10.02 -3.66
N ASP A 174 -23.28 11.33 -3.48
CA ASP A 174 -22.42 12.31 -4.15
C ASP A 174 -21.00 12.32 -3.56
N HIS A 175 -20.80 11.61 -2.42
CA HIS A 175 -19.54 11.55 -1.69
C HIS A 175 -19.08 10.09 -1.49
N PRO A 176 -18.85 9.27 -2.54
CA PRO A 176 -18.72 7.81 -2.43
C PRO A 176 -17.39 7.31 -1.85
N LYS A 177 -16.40 8.18 -1.63
CA LYS A 177 -15.04 7.82 -1.21
C LYS A 177 -14.90 7.65 0.30
N SER A 178 -14.00 6.75 0.72
CA SER A 178 -13.54 6.60 2.09
C SER A 178 -12.77 7.84 2.56
N VAL A 179 -12.95 8.24 3.81
CA VAL A 179 -12.10 9.25 4.47
C VAL A 179 -10.79 8.63 5.00
N LYS A 180 -10.73 7.30 5.12
CA LYS A 180 -9.53 6.57 5.56
C LYS A 180 -8.55 6.35 4.40
N SER A 181 -9.00 5.78 3.29
CA SER A 181 -8.16 5.38 2.16
C SER A 181 -8.31 6.26 0.92
N GLY A 182 -9.37 7.07 0.83
CA GLY A 182 -9.73 7.79 -0.39
C GLY A 182 -10.39 6.92 -1.47
N LEU A 183 -10.54 5.61 -1.23
CA LEU A 183 -11.08 4.64 -2.19
C LEU A 183 -12.60 4.54 -2.10
N THR A 184 -13.21 4.10 -3.20
CA THR A 184 -14.62 3.72 -3.26
C THR A 184 -14.81 2.25 -2.88
N ASN A 185 -16.06 1.83 -2.65
CA ASN A 185 -16.35 0.41 -2.43
C ASN A 185 -15.97 -0.49 -3.62
N ASP A 186 -16.03 0.01 -4.86
CA ASP A 186 -15.62 -0.78 -6.03
C ASP A 186 -14.13 -1.04 -6.03
N GLU A 187 -13.34 -0.03 -5.69
CA GLU A 187 -11.89 -0.14 -5.56
C GLU A 187 -11.48 -1.05 -4.39
N ILE A 188 -12.15 -0.96 -3.24
CA ILE A 188 -11.94 -1.87 -2.10
C ILE A 188 -12.34 -3.31 -2.44
N ALA A 189 -13.43 -3.54 -3.16
CA ALA A 189 -13.85 -4.88 -3.56
C ALA A 189 -12.90 -5.51 -4.59
N ALA A 190 -12.32 -4.69 -5.47
CA ALA A 190 -11.36 -5.14 -6.48
C ALA A 190 -9.98 -5.48 -5.87
N ALA A 191 -9.57 -4.71 -4.85
CA ALA A 191 -8.28 -4.84 -4.18
C ALA A 191 -8.41 -4.56 -2.67
N PRO A 192 -8.95 -5.52 -1.89
CA PRO A 192 -9.19 -5.31 -0.47
C PRO A 192 -7.86 -5.15 0.29
N PRO A 193 -7.66 -4.07 1.07
CA PRO A 193 -6.44 -3.85 1.84
C PRO A 193 -6.29 -4.82 3.01
N ALA A 194 -7.42 -5.32 3.53
CA ALA A 194 -7.46 -6.24 4.64
C ALA A 194 -8.66 -7.18 4.51
N LEU A 195 -8.52 -8.37 5.11
CA LEU A 195 -9.65 -9.22 5.44
C LEU A 195 -9.95 -9.05 6.92
N TRP A 196 -11.23 -9.00 7.24
CA TRP A 196 -11.63 -9.11 8.62
C TRP A 196 -11.67 -10.60 9.01
N ARG A 197 -10.80 -10.99 9.96
CA ARG A 197 -10.73 -12.37 10.47
C ARG A 197 -11.31 -12.43 11.88
N SER A 198 -12.48 -12.94 12.05
CA SER A 198 -13.25 -13.00 13.26
C SER A 198 -12.94 -14.25 14.13
N ASP A 199 -12.08 -15.18 13.66
CA ASP A 199 -11.45 -16.22 14.50
C ASP A 199 -10.30 -15.67 15.36
N LEU A 200 -9.91 -14.41 15.16
CA LEU A 200 -8.86 -13.73 15.89
C LEU A 200 -9.45 -12.76 16.93
N PRO A 201 -8.72 -12.42 18.01
CA PRO A 201 -9.08 -11.32 18.89
C PRO A 201 -9.30 -10.02 18.09
N ALA A 202 -10.19 -9.15 18.55
CA ALA A 202 -10.53 -7.91 17.87
C ALA A 202 -9.32 -7.04 17.48
N THR A 203 -8.32 -6.99 18.36
CA THR A 203 -7.05 -6.25 18.15
C THR A 203 -6.19 -6.83 17.04
N GLU A 204 -6.46 -8.07 16.60
CA GLU A 204 -5.72 -8.81 15.58
C GLU A 204 -6.60 -9.21 14.38
N ALA A 205 -7.89 -8.88 14.43
CA ALA A 205 -8.89 -9.35 13.46
C ALA A 205 -8.76 -8.69 12.08
N GLU A 206 -8.32 -7.44 12.01
CA GLU A 206 -7.94 -6.79 10.76
C GLU A 206 -6.60 -7.36 10.30
N VAL A 207 -6.63 -8.38 9.47
CA VAL A 207 -5.43 -8.99 8.88
C VAL A 207 -5.10 -8.29 7.57
N PRO A 208 -4.03 -7.50 7.54
CA PRO A 208 -3.57 -6.93 6.29
C PRO A 208 -3.27 -8.05 5.29
N LEU A 209 -3.76 -7.95 4.07
CA LEU A 209 -3.42 -8.91 3.01
C LEU A 209 -1.95 -8.83 2.60
N HIS A 210 -1.31 -7.73 2.99
CA HIS A 210 0.13 -7.54 2.83
C HIS A 210 0.79 -7.29 4.18
N PRO A 211 2.02 -7.78 4.38
CA PRO A 211 2.78 -7.50 5.58
C PRO A 211 2.93 -5.98 5.80
N VAL A 212 2.55 -5.51 6.97
CA VAL A 212 2.83 -4.12 7.37
C VAL A 212 4.26 -4.05 7.89
N PHE A 213 5.09 -3.34 7.18
CA PHE A 213 6.49 -3.13 7.58
C PHE A 213 6.62 -1.80 8.33
N LYS A 214 7.30 -1.82 9.47
CA LYS A 214 7.60 -0.60 10.23
C LYS A 214 9.01 -0.11 9.88
N PRO A 215 9.23 1.22 9.83
CA PRO A 215 10.58 1.77 9.71
C PRO A 215 11.36 1.53 11.00
N ALA A 216 12.67 1.80 10.97
CA ALA A 216 13.41 1.98 12.21
C ALA A 216 12.85 3.17 13.01
N SER A 217 12.79 3.05 14.32
CA SER A 217 12.34 4.16 15.18
C SER A 217 13.36 5.30 15.23
N GLU A 218 12.91 6.50 15.64
CA GLU A 218 13.82 7.64 15.78
C GLU A 218 14.90 7.39 16.86
N GLU A 219 14.59 6.61 17.91
CA GLU A 219 15.55 6.19 18.91
C GLU A 219 16.60 5.23 18.33
N GLU A 220 16.18 4.29 17.49
CA GLU A 220 17.10 3.38 16.79
C GLU A 220 18.02 4.15 15.83
N LEU A 221 17.48 5.14 15.11
CA LEU A 221 18.26 5.98 14.21
C LEU A 221 19.20 6.93 14.96
N ALA A 222 18.77 7.50 16.09
CA ALA A 222 19.62 8.29 16.96
C ALA A 222 20.80 7.44 17.48
N ALA A 223 20.52 6.22 17.93
CA ALA A 223 21.56 5.29 18.36
C ALA A 223 22.57 4.94 17.25
N LEU A 224 22.11 4.81 15.99
CA LEU A 224 23.02 4.64 14.83
C LEU A 224 23.92 5.88 14.66
N ASN A 225 23.36 7.08 14.84
CA ASN A 225 24.10 8.33 14.65
C ASN A 225 25.09 8.63 15.78
N GLU A 226 24.85 8.12 16.97
CA GLU A 226 25.78 8.20 18.10
C GLU A 226 26.98 7.25 17.96
N LEU A 227 26.88 6.20 17.14
CA LEU A 227 28.02 5.32 16.88
C LEU A 227 29.15 6.08 16.16
N GLY A 228 30.38 5.76 16.51
CA GLY A 228 31.54 6.20 15.75
C GLY A 228 31.61 5.51 14.37
N LYS A 229 32.81 5.18 13.92
CA LYS A 229 33.01 4.55 12.60
C LYS A 229 32.44 3.13 12.50
N GLN A 230 32.22 2.47 13.64
CA GLN A 230 31.68 1.10 13.72
C GLN A 230 31.12 0.83 15.12
N GLY A 231 30.28 -0.19 15.23
CA GLY A 231 29.71 -0.62 16.51
C GLY A 231 28.68 -1.73 16.33
N THR A 232 27.99 -2.07 17.42
CA THR A 232 26.82 -2.90 17.40
C THR A 232 25.59 -2.01 17.51
N TRP A 233 24.70 -2.11 16.55
CA TRP A 233 23.46 -1.37 16.50
C TRP A 233 22.28 -2.33 16.61
N THR A 234 21.25 -1.95 17.36
CA THR A 234 20.02 -2.73 17.45
C THR A 234 18.95 -2.03 16.61
N VAL A 235 18.34 -2.76 15.69
CA VAL A 235 17.27 -2.29 14.81
C VAL A 235 16.20 -3.38 14.68
N ALA A 236 14.94 -3.03 14.93
CA ALA A 236 13.79 -3.96 14.94
C ALA A 236 14.07 -5.22 15.80
N GLY A 237 14.68 -5.02 16.98
CA GLY A 237 15.03 -6.11 17.90
C GLY A 237 16.19 -7.01 17.44
N ARG A 238 16.86 -6.70 16.32
CA ARG A 238 18.02 -7.44 15.80
C ARG A 238 19.32 -6.71 16.06
N GLN A 239 20.32 -7.41 16.55
CA GLN A 239 21.67 -6.86 16.68
C GLN A 239 22.42 -6.96 15.36
N LEU A 240 22.93 -5.84 14.89
CA LEU A 240 23.69 -5.70 13.66
C LEU A 240 25.06 -5.06 13.94
N LYS A 241 26.12 -5.77 13.58
CA LYS A 241 27.47 -5.21 13.59
C LYS A 241 27.64 -4.32 12.36
N VAL A 242 27.66 -3.00 12.58
CA VAL A 242 27.88 -2.00 11.52
C VAL A 242 29.36 -1.59 11.48
N THR A 243 29.86 -1.37 10.26
CA THR A 243 31.29 -1.08 10.05
C THR A 243 31.48 0.00 9.00
N ASN A 244 32.55 0.79 9.13
CA ASN A 244 32.92 1.83 8.16
C ASN A 244 31.76 2.82 7.87
N LEU A 245 31.08 3.27 8.91
CA LEU A 245 29.88 4.13 8.77
C LEU A 245 30.19 5.44 8.04
N ASP A 246 31.37 6.04 8.27
CA ASP A 246 31.77 7.31 7.67
C ASP A 246 32.38 7.13 6.26
N LYS A 247 32.38 5.89 5.73
CA LYS A 247 32.95 5.63 4.42
C LYS A 247 32.08 6.25 3.34
N THR A 248 32.66 7.10 2.50
CA THR A 248 32.00 7.59 1.28
C THR A 248 31.76 6.44 0.31
N LEU A 249 30.51 6.25 -0.07
CA LEU A 249 30.09 5.27 -1.08
C LEU A 249 29.83 5.93 -2.44
N LEU A 250 29.25 7.15 -2.44
CA LEU A 250 28.98 7.90 -3.66
C LEU A 250 29.37 9.36 -3.48
N PRO A 251 29.87 10.03 -4.54
CA PRO A 251 30.00 11.49 -4.52
C PRO A 251 28.60 12.14 -4.46
N GLY A 252 28.52 13.32 -3.86
CA GLY A 252 27.34 14.18 -3.98
C GLY A 252 27.13 14.69 -5.40
N ARG A 253 26.02 15.33 -5.66
CA ARG A 253 25.84 16.20 -6.84
C ARG A 253 26.67 17.48 -6.65
N GLU A 254 26.72 18.31 -7.68
CA GLU A 254 27.42 19.58 -7.59
C GLU A 254 26.87 20.41 -6.41
N GLY A 255 27.76 20.81 -5.51
CA GLY A 255 27.42 21.54 -4.28
C GLY A 255 26.88 20.69 -3.13
N GLU A 256 26.77 19.37 -3.28
CA GLU A 256 26.32 18.47 -2.23
C GLU A 256 27.48 17.69 -1.58
N GLU A 257 27.34 17.40 -0.28
CA GLU A 257 28.24 16.50 0.43
C GLU A 257 28.17 15.08 -0.11
N PRO A 258 29.29 14.34 -0.10
CA PRO A 258 29.30 12.92 -0.47
C PRO A 258 28.35 12.08 0.39
N ILE A 259 27.85 11.00 -0.18
CA ILE A 259 26.97 10.05 0.50
C ILE A 259 27.80 9.02 1.24
N THR A 260 27.57 8.91 2.53
CA THR A 260 28.24 7.96 3.41
C THR A 260 27.47 6.63 3.51
N LYS A 261 28.15 5.63 4.04
CA LYS A 261 27.50 4.35 4.34
C LYS A 261 26.42 4.48 5.42
N ARG A 262 26.63 5.39 6.38
CA ARG A 262 25.63 5.71 7.42
C ARG A 262 24.34 6.23 6.80
N GLU A 263 24.42 7.20 5.89
CA GLU A 263 23.26 7.73 5.18
C GLU A 263 22.55 6.67 4.35
N LEU A 264 23.28 5.75 3.72
CA LEU A 264 22.66 4.63 2.99
C LEU A 264 21.87 3.71 3.93
N ILE A 265 22.41 3.39 5.12
CA ILE A 265 21.73 2.58 6.14
C ILE A 265 20.47 3.32 6.61
N GLU A 266 20.59 4.59 6.96
CA GLU A 266 19.46 5.42 7.39
C GLU A 266 18.38 5.50 6.32
N TYR A 267 18.74 5.73 5.06
CA TYR A 267 17.79 5.75 3.96
C TYR A 267 17.02 4.44 3.84
N TYR A 268 17.72 3.30 3.74
CA TYR A 268 17.04 2.02 3.56
C TYR A 268 16.16 1.62 4.75
N THR A 269 16.49 2.04 5.95
CA THR A 269 15.66 1.78 7.12
C THR A 269 14.43 2.68 7.20
N ARG A 270 14.54 3.93 6.72
CA ARG A 270 13.39 4.84 6.65
C ARG A 270 12.43 4.49 5.51
N ILE A 271 12.95 4.10 4.34
CA ILE A 271 12.12 3.72 3.18
C ILE A 271 11.56 2.30 3.27
N ALA A 272 11.98 1.50 4.25
CA ALA A 272 11.62 0.09 4.40
C ALA A 272 10.10 -0.19 4.27
N PRO A 273 9.19 0.55 4.93
CA PRO A 273 7.75 0.30 4.81
C PRO A 273 7.24 0.39 3.37
N THR A 274 7.78 1.33 2.60
CA THR A 274 7.39 1.58 1.21
C THR A 274 8.04 0.60 0.24
N MET A 275 9.29 0.19 0.51
CA MET A 275 10.08 -0.64 -0.39
C MET A 275 9.86 -2.14 -0.20
N LEU A 276 9.74 -2.62 1.04
CA LEU A 276 9.65 -4.04 1.38
C LEU A 276 8.48 -4.79 0.69
N PRO A 277 7.30 -4.20 0.47
CA PRO A 277 6.22 -4.86 -0.27
C PRO A 277 6.63 -5.40 -1.65
N TYR A 278 7.62 -4.76 -2.30
CA TYR A 278 8.15 -5.18 -3.61
C TYR A 278 9.26 -6.21 -3.52
N LEU A 279 9.83 -6.43 -2.34
CA LEU A 279 10.93 -7.36 -2.09
C LEU A 279 10.49 -8.61 -1.34
N ALA A 280 9.50 -8.50 -0.46
CA ALA A 280 9.07 -9.58 0.42
C ALA A 280 8.57 -10.80 -0.37
N GLY A 281 9.03 -11.99 0.05
CA GLY A 281 8.71 -13.25 -0.61
C GLY A 281 9.36 -13.42 -1.99
N ARG A 282 10.41 -12.63 -2.31
CA ARG A 282 11.13 -12.70 -3.58
C ARG A 282 12.62 -12.89 -3.36
N ALA A 283 13.23 -13.70 -4.21
CA ALA A 283 14.69 -13.85 -4.26
C ALA A 283 15.32 -12.53 -4.70
N LEU A 284 16.40 -12.12 -4.04
CA LEU A 284 17.05 -10.84 -4.24
C LEU A 284 18.43 -11.01 -4.86
N ASN A 285 18.69 -10.29 -5.95
CA ASN A 285 20.03 -10.03 -6.48
C ASN A 285 20.47 -8.63 -6.05
N THR A 286 21.73 -8.47 -5.65
CA THR A 286 22.27 -7.19 -5.23
C THR A 286 23.48 -6.78 -6.04
N HIS A 287 23.58 -5.48 -6.35
CA HIS A 287 24.78 -4.92 -6.93
C HIS A 287 25.53 -4.14 -5.86
N ARG A 288 26.70 -4.61 -5.48
CA ARG A 288 27.47 -4.15 -4.33
C ARG A 288 28.64 -3.29 -4.73
N PHE A 289 28.88 -2.27 -3.93
CA PHE A 289 30.00 -1.33 -4.11
C PHE A 289 30.77 -1.11 -2.79
N PRO A 290 31.43 -2.14 -2.22
CA PRO A 290 32.13 -2.00 -0.95
C PRO A 290 33.28 -1.01 -1.01
N GLY A 291 33.80 -0.70 -2.20
CA GLY A 291 34.80 0.34 -2.47
C GLY A 291 34.24 1.73 -2.74
N GLY A 292 32.91 1.89 -2.79
CA GLY A 292 32.22 3.04 -3.36
C GLY A 292 32.17 2.97 -4.89
N ILE A 293 31.38 3.84 -5.54
CA ILE A 293 31.18 3.80 -7.00
C ILE A 293 32.39 4.25 -7.82
N GLY A 294 33.40 4.83 -7.17
CA GLY A 294 34.72 5.08 -7.80
C GLY A 294 35.54 3.82 -8.04
N LYS A 295 35.10 2.65 -7.58
CA LYS A 295 35.67 1.34 -7.84
C LYS A 295 34.63 0.42 -8.47
N PRO A 296 35.05 -0.60 -9.24
CA PRO A 296 34.09 -1.55 -9.84
C PRO A 296 33.21 -2.20 -8.78
N GLY A 297 31.89 -2.20 -9.04
CA GLY A 297 30.93 -2.99 -8.30
C GLY A 297 30.86 -4.42 -8.83
N PHE A 298 30.20 -5.28 -8.09
CA PHE A 298 29.97 -6.66 -8.52
C PHE A 298 28.59 -7.15 -8.08
N TRP A 299 28.03 -8.02 -8.89
CA TRP A 299 26.78 -8.70 -8.57
C TRP A 299 26.98 -9.74 -7.48
N HIS A 300 26.09 -9.73 -6.49
CA HIS A 300 26.07 -10.67 -5.41
C HIS A 300 24.66 -11.23 -5.28
N LYS A 301 24.55 -12.52 -5.46
CA LYS A 301 23.26 -13.23 -5.50
C LYS A 301 23.10 -14.14 -4.28
N GLU A 302 24.14 -14.88 -3.93
CA GLU A 302 24.13 -15.83 -2.85
C GLU A 302 24.33 -15.13 -1.49
N VAL A 303 23.61 -15.62 -0.47
CA VAL A 303 23.80 -15.14 0.90
C VAL A 303 25.16 -15.63 1.41
N PRO A 304 26.08 -14.77 1.85
CA PRO A 304 27.39 -15.20 2.32
C PRO A 304 27.29 -15.96 3.65
N ASP A 305 28.23 -16.90 3.90
CA ASP A 305 28.27 -17.71 5.12
C ASP A 305 28.32 -16.91 6.43
N HIS A 306 28.97 -15.74 6.38
CA HIS A 306 29.09 -14.85 7.55
C HIS A 306 27.86 -13.97 7.78
N ALA A 307 26.83 -14.08 6.96
CA ALA A 307 25.61 -13.32 7.15
C ALA A 307 24.87 -13.79 8.41
N PRO A 308 24.19 -12.87 9.14
CA PRO A 308 23.44 -13.22 10.33
C PRO A 308 22.44 -14.37 10.10
N GLU A 309 22.31 -15.25 11.09
CA GLU A 309 21.40 -16.41 11.01
C GLU A 309 19.93 -16.02 10.89
N TRP A 310 19.56 -14.84 11.40
CA TRP A 310 18.19 -14.34 11.35
C TRP A 310 17.77 -13.83 9.96
N LEU A 311 18.69 -13.67 9.00
CA LEU A 311 18.35 -13.37 7.60
C LEU A 311 17.65 -14.58 6.96
N HIS A 312 16.50 -14.33 6.35
CA HIS A 312 15.76 -15.37 5.67
C HIS A 312 16.46 -15.78 4.37
N ARG A 313 16.88 -17.05 4.32
CA ARG A 313 17.52 -17.69 3.16
C ARG A 313 16.52 -18.63 2.49
N TRP A 314 16.36 -18.47 1.19
CA TRP A 314 15.57 -19.38 0.40
C TRP A 314 16.48 -20.25 -0.45
N HIS A 315 16.32 -21.58 -0.32
CA HIS A 315 17.06 -22.54 -1.12
C HIS A 315 16.35 -22.75 -2.44
N TYR A 316 17.05 -22.48 -3.57
CA TYR A 316 16.55 -22.71 -4.91
C TYR A 316 16.85 -24.13 -5.35
N GLU A 317 15.86 -25.02 -5.25
CA GLU A 317 16.02 -26.46 -5.49
C GLU A 317 16.34 -26.82 -6.96
N ALA A 318 15.86 -26.00 -7.91
CA ALA A 318 16.11 -26.19 -9.33
C ALA A 318 17.43 -25.58 -9.83
N ALA A 319 18.28 -25.06 -8.92
CA ALA A 319 19.58 -24.54 -9.29
C ALA A 319 20.52 -25.66 -9.80
N ASP A 320 21.13 -25.43 -10.96
CA ASP A 320 22.24 -26.27 -11.42
C ASP A 320 23.45 -26.12 -10.48
N ARG A 321 24.43 -27.05 -10.57
CA ARG A 321 25.61 -27.05 -9.67
C ARG A 321 26.42 -25.74 -9.69
N ASP A 322 26.37 -25.00 -10.78
CA ASP A 322 27.09 -23.73 -10.98
C ASP A 322 26.21 -22.51 -10.77
N ASP A 323 24.93 -22.69 -10.40
CA ASP A 323 23.98 -21.61 -10.12
C ASP A 323 23.90 -21.31 -8.61
N VAL A 324 23.34 -20.15 -8.27
CA VAL A 324 23.13 -19.72 -6.90
C VAL A 324 22.05 -20.57 -6.25
N GLN A 325 22.37 -21.17 -5.09
CA GLN A 325 21.47 -22.07 -4.37
C GLN A 325 20.76 -21.38 -3.21
N GLN A 326 21.33 -20.35 -2.63
CA GLN A 326 20.75 -19.66 -1.46
C GLN A 326 20.61 -18.17 -1.70
N TYR A 327 19.38 -17.73 -1.89
CA TYR A 327 19.03 -16.32 -2.06
C TYR A 327 18.57 -15.68 -0.75
N LEU A 328 18.88 -14.40 -0.57
CA LEU A 328 18.23 -13.58 0.46
C LEU A 328 16.79 -13.27 0.03
N VAL A 329 15.86 -13.40 0.96
CA VAL A 329 14.47 -12.98 0.83
C VAL A 329 14.18 -11.96 1.92
N PRO A 330 14.15 -10.64 1.62
CA PRO A 330 13.93 -9.63 2.63
C PRO A 330 12.57 -9.79 3.31
N SER A 331 12.53 -9.67 4.63
CA SER A 331 11.35 -9.84 5.46
C SER A 331 11.11 -8.70 6.45
N GLY A 332 12.06 -7.75 6.57
CA GLY A 332 11.94 -6.65 7.51
C GLY A 332 13.00 -5.57 7.36
N VAL A 333 12.88 -4.52 8.16
CA VAL A 333 13.78 -3.37 8.13
C VAL A 333 15.23 -3.73 8.46
N ALA A 334 15.43 -4.71 9.34
CA ALA A 334 16.78 -5.16 9.71
C ALA A 334 17.54 -5.78 8.52
N ASP A 335 16.80 -6.44 7.58
CA ASP A 335 17.39 -7.01 6.37
C ASP A 335 17.92 -5.90 5.45
N LEU A 336 17.14 -4.82 5.28
CA LEU A 336 17.57 -3.65 4.48
C LEU A 336 18.75 -2.94 5.14
N ALA A 337 18.76 -2.81 6.48
CA ALA A 337 19.88 -2.27 7.23
C ALA A 337 21.14 -3.10 7.00
N TRP A 338 21.04 -4.43 7.03
CA TRP A 338 22.17 -5.32 6.76
C TRP A 338 22.67 -5.18 5.32
N LEU A 339 21.74 -5.14 4.33
CA LEU A 339 22.08 -4.94 2.92
C LEU A 339 22.84 -3.63 2.69
N ALA A 340 22.39 -2.53 3.29
CA ALA A 340 23.07 -1.24 3.23
C ALA A 340 24.47 -1.30 3.87
N ASN A 341 24.58 -1.91 5.06
CA ASN A 341 25.88 -2.14 5.71
C ASN A 341 26.79 -3.05 4.88
N PHE A 342 26.23 -3.97 4.09
CA PHE A 342 26.93 -4.82 3.14
C PHE A 342 27.30 -4.08 1.84
N ALA A 343 27.00 -2.77 1.76
CA ALA A 343 27.19 -1.89 0.61
C ALA A 343 26.47 -2.36 -0.66
N ALA A 344 25.30 -2.96 -0.51
CA ALA A 344 24.37 -3.24 -1.60
C ALA A 344 23.66 -1.94 -1.96
N LEU A 345 24.05 -1.31 -3.09
CA LEU A 345 23.41 -0.09 -3.58
C LEU A 345 22.16 -0.42 -4.37
N GLU A 346 22.23 -1.36 -5.29
CA GLU A 346 21.09 -1.74 -6.12
C GLU A 346 20.49 -3.05 -5.63
N LEU A 347 19.18 -3.03 -5.43
CA LEU A 347 18.37 -4.18 -5.03
C LEU A 347 17.47 -4.58 -6.20
N HIS A 348 17.60 -5.82 -6.64
CA HIS A 348 16.88 -6.37 -7.78
C HIS A 348 16.14 -7.64 -7.36
N ALA A 349 14.84 -7.55 -7.18
CA ALA A 349 14.01 -8.68 -6.83
C ALA A 349 13.56 -9.48 -8.07
N TRP A 350 13.33 -10.77 -7.88
CA TRP A 350 12.66 -11.58 -8.88
C TRP A 350 11.21 -11.10 -9.08
N THR A 351 10.71 -11.23 -10.30
CA THR A 351 9.31 -10.86 -10.62
C THR A 351 8.31 -11.92 -10.21
N SER A 352 8.77 -13.14 -9.92
CA SER A 352 8.00 -14.20 -9.25
C SER A 352 8.25 -14.23 -7.74
N ARG A 353 7.43 -14.94 -6.99
CA ARG A 353 7.63 -15.21 -5.56
C ARG A 353 8.36 -16.54 -5.35
N THR A 354 9.05 -16.69 -4.23
CA THR A 354 9.75 -17.94 -3.87
C THR A 354 8.80 -19.12 -3.65
N SER A 355 7.52 -18.84 -3.38
CA SER A 355 6.47 -19.87 -3.28
C SER A 355 6.01 -20.40 -4.64
N ASP A 356 6.24 -19.65 -5.72
CA ASP A 356 5.90 -20.04 -7.09
C ASP A 356 6.84 -19.31 -8.05
N VAL A 357 7.95 -19.92 -8.36
CA VAL A 357 9.05 -19.31 -9.12
C VAL A 357 8.79 -19.27 -10.63
N GLU A 358 7.96 -20.16 -11.14
CA GLU A 358 7.68 -20.27 -12.57
C GLU A 358 6.68 -19.23 -13.08
N HIS A 359 5.88 -18.66 -12.17
CA HIS A 359 4.82 -17.73 -12.52
C HIS A 359 5.10 -16.34 -11.97
N PRO A 360 5.53 -15.38 -12.82
CA PRO A 360 5.73 -14.00 -12.40
C PRO A 360 4.40 -13.34 -12.00
N THR A 361 4.46 -12.46 -11.00
CA THR A 361 3.33 -11.60 -10.61
C THR A 361 3.43 -10.20 -11.23
N TRP A 362 4.51 -9.95 -11.97
CA TRP A 362 4.76 -8.71 -12.69
C TRP A 362 5.14 -8.99 -14.13
N LEU A 363 4.49 -8.31 -15.07
CA LEU A 363 4.93 -8.14 -16.43
C LEU A 363 5.59 -6.76 -16.56
N LEU A 364 6.72 -6.69 -17.24
CA LEU A 364 7.59 -5.52 -17.28
C LEU A 364 7.85 -5.06 -18.70
N PHE A 365 7.79 -3.72 -18.91
CA PHE A 365 8.34 -3.06 -20.07
C PHE A 365 9.51 -2.18 -19.62
N ASP A 366 10.67 -2.35 -20.25
CA ASP A 366 11.87 -1.57 -19.94
C ASP A 366 12.23 -0.72 -21.17
N ILE A 367 12.13 0.60 -21.01
CA ILE A 367 12.47 1.56 -22.07
C ILE A 367 13.94 1.96 -21.85
N ASP A 368 14.85 1.30 -22.58
CA ASP A 368 16.30 1.50 -22.48
C ASP A 368 16.76 2.50 -23.57
N PRO A 369 17.06 3.77 -23.21
CA PRO A 369 17.44 4.79 -24.19
C PRO A 369 18.80 4.51 -24.81
N GLY A 370 18.92 4.77 -26.11
CA GLY A 370 20.18 4.81 -26.84
C GLY A 370 21.00 6.08 -26.56
N SER A 371 22.09 6.26 -27.27
CA SER A 371 22.98 7.42 -27.10
C SER A 371 22.35 8.74 -27.57
N GLU A 372 21.47 8.70 -28.55
CA GLU A 372 20.79 9.86 -29.14
C GLU A 372 19.34 10.01 -28.69
N THR A 373 18.83 9.07 -27.89
CA THR A 373 17.47 9.13 -27.35
C THR A 373 17.40 10.19 -26.25
N SER A 374 16.58 11.20 -26.45
CA SER A 374 16.26 12.20 -25.44
C SER A 374 15.35 11.62 -24.34
N PHE A 375 15.25 12.31 -23.20
CA PHE A 375 14.29 11.87 -22.19
C PHE A 375 12.84 12.11 -22.64
N ASP A 376 12.59 13.14 -23.47
CA ASP A 376 11.27 13.37 -24.08
C ASP A 376 10.85 12.21 -24.99
N ASP A 377 11.77 11.60 -25.71
CA ASP A 377 11.49 10.37 -26.50
C ASP A 377 11.12 9.20 -25.58
N VAL A 378 11.80 9.07 -24.43
CA VAL A 378 11.46 8.05 -23.41
C VAL A 378 10.07 8.29 -22.86
N LEU A 379 9.71 9.53 -22.56
CA LEU A 379 8.37 9.92 -22.10
C LEU A 379 7.30 9.62 -23.16
N ALA A 380 7.58 9.94 -24.43
CA ALA A 380 6.67 9.63 -25.54
C ALA A 380 6.44 8.12 -25.66
N LEU A 381 7.49 7.30 -25.58
CA LEU A 381 7.39 5.84 -25.58
C LEU A 381 6.61 5.32 -24.37
N ALA A 382 6.79 5.91 -23.18
CA ALA A 382 6.03 5.53 -22.00
C ALA A 382 4.52 5.84 -22.14
N ARG A 383 4.16 7.00 -22.73
CA ARG A 383 2.75 7.35 -23.03
C ARG A 383 2.12 6.40 -24.05
N LEU A 384 2.89 5.91 -25.03
CA LEU A 384 2.38 4.89 -25.97
C LEU A 384 2.10 3.56 -25.26
N HIS A 385 2.91 3.18 -24.27
CA HIS A 385 2.60 2.02 -23.42
C HIS A 385 1.35 2.25 -22.58
N ARG A 386 1.14 3.46 -22.00
CA ARG A 386 -0.11 3.82 -21.32
C ARG A 386 -1.31 3.59 -22.24
N THR A 387 -1.26 4.16 -23.47
CA THR A 387 -2.33 4.01 -24.45
C THR A 387 -2.60 2.53 -24.79
N ALA A 388 -1.56 1.72 -24.92
CA ALA A 388 -1.73 0.29 -25.17
C ALA A 388 -2.36 -0.43 -23.97
N LEU A 389 -1.94 -0.14 -22.74
CA LEU A 389 -2.53 -0.72 -21.53
C LEU A 389 -4.00 -0.33 -21.39
N ASP A 390 -4.34 0.96 -21.59
CA ASP A 390 -5.72 1.47 -21.55
C ASP A 390 -6.61 0.78 -22.59
N HIS A 391 -6.09 0.56 -23.82
CA HIS A 391 -6.79 -0.18 -24.86
C HIS A 391 -7.13 -1.61 -24.44
N PHE A 392 -6.25 -2.27 -23.72
CA PHE A 392 -6.45 -3.62 -23.21
C PHE A 392 -7.18 -3.68 -21.86
N GLY A 393 -7.54 -2.54 -21.27
CA GLY A 393 -8.15 -2.45 -19.94
C GLY A 393 -7.23 -2.93 -18.83
N LEU A 394 -5.90 -2.79 -19.01
CA LEU A 394 -4.89 -3.22 -18.04
C LEU A 394 -4.40 -2.04 -17.20
N ILE A 395 -4.26 -2.27 -15.92
CA ILE A 395 -3.67 -1.33 -14.97
C ILE A 395 -2.16 -1.57 -14.92
N GLY A 396 -1.40 -0.52 -15.10
CA GLY A 396 0.06 -0.50 -14.91
C GLY A 396 0.51 0.90 -14.52
N ARG A 397 1.74 1.02 -14.05
CA ARG A 397 2.31 2.31 -13.63
C ARG A 397 3.77 2.42 -14.10
N PRO A 398 4.21 3.64 -14.46
CA PRO A 398 5.59 3.91 -14.79
C PRO A 398 6.42 4.14 -13.53
N LYS A 399 7.71 3.91 -13.62
CA LYS A 399 8.71 4.40 -12.66
C LYS A 399 9.97 4.86 -13.38
N THR A 400 10.62 5.87 -12.85
CA THR A 400 11.98 6.23 -13.29
C THR A 400 12.96 5.13 -12.91
N THR A 401 14.00 4.94 -13.71
CA THR A 401 15.06 3.98 -13.37
C THR A 401 16.09 4.54 -12.39
N GLY A 402 16.05 5.84 -12.11
CA GLY A 402 17.12 6.54 -11.38
C GLY A 402 18.42 6.67 -12.20
N GLN A 403 18.38 6.34 -13.49
CA GLN A 403 19.52 6.48 -14.43
C GLN A 403 19.14 7.26 -15.68
N ARG A 404 18.53 6.63 -16.70
CA ARG A 404 18.24 7.25 -17.99
C ARG A 404 16.86 6.94 -18.55
N GLY A 405 16.23 5.84 -18.13
CA GLY A 405 15.02 5.30 -18.71
C GLY A 405 13.82 5.30 -17.76
N ILE A 406 12.73 4.76 -18.27
CA ILE A 406 11.49 4.47 -17.56
C ILE A 406 11.16 2.99 -17.70
N GLN A 407 10.63 2.41 -16.65
CA GLN A 407 10.07 1.07 -16.63
C GLN A 407 8.57 1.14 -16.34
N ILE A 408 7.79 0.26 -16.97
CA ILE A 408 6.36 0.14 -16.71
C ILE A 408 6.11 -1.22 -16.10
N TRP A 409 5.50 -1.23 -14.92
CA TRP A 409 5.18 -2.42 -14.16
C TRP A 409 3.69 -2.69 -14.25
N VAL A 410 3.34 -3.91 -14.66
CA VAL A 410 1.96 -4.37 -14.85
C VAL A 410 1.76 -5.59 -13.97
N PRO A 411 0.91 -5.53 -12.92
CA PRO A 411 0.62 -6.69 -12.10
C PRO A 411 -0.19 -7.71 -12.91
N VAL A 412 0.10 -8.99 -12.72
CA VAL A 412 -0.59 -10.09 -13.40
C VAL A 412 -0.90 -11.24 -12.44
N GLU A 413 -1.97 -11.98 -12.71
CA GLU A 413 -2.25 -13.23 -11.99
C GLU A 413 -1.06 -14.20 -12.14
N PRO A 414 -0.62 -14.90 -11.07
CA PRO A 414 0.47 -15.89 -11.13
C PRO A 414 -0.01 -17.18 -11.80
N ARG A 415 -0.38 -17.09 -13.05
CA ARG A 415 -0.87 -18.19 -13.89
C ARG A 415 -0.14 -18.28 -15.24
N TYR A 416 0.59 -17.23 -15.58
CA TYR A 416 1.35 -17.14 -16.82
C TYR A 416 2.80 -17.48 -16.55
N THR A 417 3.37 -18.30 -17.40
CA THR A 417 4.82 -18.55 -17.39
C THR A 417 5.60 -17.32 -17.85
N TYR A 418 6.88 -17.29 -17.59
CA TYR A 418 7.77 -16.26 -18.13
C TYR A 418 7.77 -16.21 -19.66
N ALA A 419 7.63 -17.36 -20.33
CA ALA A 419 7.54 -17.41 -21.78
C ALA A 419 6.29 -16.71 -22.31
N GLU A 420 5.13 -16.90 -21.65
CA GLU A 420 3.88 -16.27 -22.03
C GLU A 420 3.88 -14.76 -21.76
N THR A 421 4.34 -14.34 -20.58
CA THR A 421 4.44 -12.89 -20.25
C THR A 421 5.42 -12.19 -21.19
N ARG A 422 6.56 -12.82 -21.52
CA ARG A 422 7.51 -12.30 -22.48
C ARG A 422 6.92 -12.18 -23.89
N ALA A 423 6.23 -13.20 -24.39
CA ALA A 423 5.61 -13.18 -25.70
C ALA A 423 4.55 -12.08 -25.81
N TRP A 424 3.76 -11.88 -24.74
CA TRP A 424 2.79 -10.82 -24.67
C TRP A 424 3.47 -9.44 -24.71
N ALA A 425 4.45 -9.21 -23.85
CA ALA A 425 5.22 -7.96 -23.81
C ALA A 425 5.95 -7.68 -25.15
N GLU A 426 6.48 -8.72 -25.80
CA GLU A 426 7.11 -8.61 -27.12
C GLU A 426 6.12 -8.10 -28.17
N THR A 427 4.93 -8.67 -28.23
CA THR A 427 3.90 -8.30 -29.20
C THR A 427 3.49 -6.83 -29.04
N VAL A 428 3.23 -6.39 -27.80
CA VAL A 428 2.89 -4.99 -27.50
C VAL A 428 4.05 -4.05 -27.87
N SER A 429 5.27 -4.37 -27.42
CA SER A 429 6.45 -3.55 -27.71
C SER A 429 6.69 -3.42 -29.22
N LYS A 430 6.58 -4.52 -29.96
CA LYS A 430 6.74 -4.51 -31.42
C LYS A 430 5.65 -3.71 -32.13
N SER A 431 4.42 -3.74 -31.62
CA SER A 431 3.32 -2.92 -32.15
C SER A 431 3.59 -1.42 -31.94
N ILE A 432 4.08 -1.02 -30.77
CA ILE A 432 4.51 0.36 -30.49
C ILE A 432 5.66 0.75 -31.43
N GLY A 433 6.69 -0.09 -31.56
CA GLY A 433 7.84 0.22 -32.42
C GLY A 433 7.49 0.35 -33.91
N LYS A 434 6.39 -0.28 -34.38
CA LYS A 434 5.89 -0.07 -35.74
C LYS A 434 5.24 1.31 -35.93
N ILE A 435 4.67 1.88 -34.87
CA ILE A 435 4.06 3.22 -34.91
C ILE A 435 5.13 4.31 -34.93
N VAL A 436 6.24 4.09 -34.22
CA VAL A 436 7.34 5.06 -34.06
C VAL A 436 8.70 4.44 -34.43
N PRO A 437 8.90 4.01 -35.70
CA PRO A 437 10.11 3.29 -36.12
C PRO A 437 11.38 4.14 -35.97
N ASP A 438 11.24 5.44 -35.98
CA ASP A 438 12.37 6.37 -35.87
C ASP A 438 12.86 6.55 -34.41
N LEU A 439 12.13 6.05 -33.43
CA LEU A 439 12.51 6.10 -32.01
C LEU A 439 13.05 4.78 -31.49
N VAL A 440 12.75 3.65 -32.14
CA VAL A 440 12.98 2.30 -31.59
C VAL A 440 13.89 1.46 -32.48
N SER A 441 14.90 0.86 -31.87
CA SER A 441 15.77 -0.15 -32.50
C SER A 441 15.65 -1.49 -31.80
N TRP A 442 15.60 -2.56 -32.57
CA TRP A 442 15.55 -3.95 -32.08
C TRP A 442 16.95 -4.60 -32.00
N ALA A 443 18.00 -3.88 -32.37
CA ALA A 443 19.35 -4.41 -32.31
C ALA A 443 19.73 -4.69 -30.84
N TRP A 444 20.30 -5.90 -30.61
CA TRP A 444 20.75 -6.31 -29.28
C TRP A 444 21.93 -5.48 -28.80
N HIS A 445 22.94 -5.32 -29.67
CA HIS A 445 24.14 -4.56 -29.34
C HIS A 445 23.88 -3.05 -29.41
N LYS A 446 24.30 -2.29 -28.39
CA LYS A 446 24.06 -0.84 -28.28
C LYS A 446 24.66 -0.05 -29.45
N ASP A 447 25.85 -0.46 -29.92
CA ASP A 447 26.54 0.13 -31.07
C ASP A 447 25.79 -0.01 -32.40
N ARG A 448 24.88 -0.98 -32.51
CA ARG A 448 24.05 -1.22 -33.69
C ARG A 448 22.66 -0.59 -33.62
N ARG A 449 22.32 0.09 -32.51
CA ARG A 449 21.00 0.69 -32.34
C ARG A 449 20.83 2.04 -33.03
N GLY A 450 21.91 2.60 -33.62
CA GLY A 450 21.86 3.91 -34.25
C GLY A 450 21.44 5.04 -33.31
N GLY A 451 21.77 4.93 -32.02
CA GLY A 451 21.40 5.91 -31.02
C GLY A 451 19.96 5.78 -30.48
N LEU A 452 19.12 4.93 -31.08
CA LEU A 452 17.68 4.78 -30.74
C LEU A 452 17.44 3.99 -29.46
N ALA A 453 16.24 4.16 -28.89
CA ALA A 453 15.78 3.41 -27.74
C ALA A 453 15.51 1.94 -28.07
N ARG A 454 15.56 1.08 -27.05
CA ARG A 454 15.09 -0.30 -27.10
C ARG A 454 13.92 -0.48 -26.12
N LEU A 455 12.84 -1.09 -26.58
CA LEU A 455 11.76 -1.58 -25.74
C LEU A 455 12.12 -3.02 -25.34
N ASP A 456 12.76 -3.16 -24.15
CA ASP A 456 13.35 -4.45 -23.76
C ASP A 456 12.35 -5.35 -23.03
N TYR A 457 11.55 -6.08 -23.78
CA TYR A 457 10.66 -7.13 -23.30
C TYR A 457 11.39 -8.38 -22.79
N THR A 458 12.69 -8.52 -23.08
CA THR A 458 13.48 -9.71 -22.70
C THR A 458 13.81 -9.75 -21.21
N GLN A 459 13.42 -8.75 -20.46
CA GLN A 459 13.53 -8.73 -19.00
C GLN A 459 12.52 -9.70 -18.34
N ASN A 460 11.45 -10.10 -19.05
CA ASN A 460 10.47 -11.08 -18.56
C ASN A 460 11.01 -12.51 -18.71
N VAL A 461 12.00 -12.86 -17.89
CA VAL A 461 12.65 -14.19 -17.85
C VAL A 461 13.02 -14.52 -16.42
N LEU A 462 12.93 -15.79 -16.04
CA LEU A 462 13.35 -16.30 -14.74
C LEU A 462 14.79 -15.87 -14.41
N ASN A 463 15.04 -15.51 -13.16
CA ASN A 463 16.33 -15.04 -12.64
C ASN A 463 16.89 -13.75 -13.30
N LYS A 464 16.16 -13.14 -14.22
CA LYS A 464 16.40 -11.74 -14.61
C LYS A 464 15.58 -10.82 -13.73
N THR A 465 16.19 -9.69 -13.41
CA THR A 465 15.63 -8.77 -12.44
C THR A 465 15.80 -7.35 -12.92
N LEU A 466 14.81 -6.52 -12.58
CA LEU A 466 14.91 -5.08 -12.73
C LEU A 466 15.08 -4.44 -11.35
N VAL A 467 15.69 -3.26 -11.36
CA VAL A 467 15.86 -2.49 -10.12
C VAL A 467 14.51 -2.30 -9.43
N ALA A 468 14.46 -2.67 -8.16
CA ALA A 468 13.24 -2.55 -7.36
C ALA A 468 12.82 -1.08 -7.18
N PRO A 469 11.52 -0.81 -6.98
CA PRO A 469 11.07 0.50 -6.54
C PRO A 469 11.86 0.97 -5.31
N TYR A 470 12.25 2.23 -5.31
CA TYR A 470 13.02 2.89 -4.25
C TYR A 470 14.46 2.39 -4.03
N SER A 471 14.96 1.51 -4.89
CA SER A 471 16.36 1.09 -4.86
C SER A 471 17.29 2.20 -5.35
N VAL A 472 18.43 2.32 -4.68
CA VAL A 472 19.49 3.29 -5.01
C VAL A 472 20.18 2.91 -6.31
N ARG A 473 20.68 3.92 -7.05
CA ARG A 473 21.47 3.73 -8.26
C ARG A 473 22.89 4.27 -8.06
N PRO A 474 23.90 3.58 -8.63
CA PRO A 474 25.31 3.94 -8.46
C PRO A 474 25.72 5.14 -9.33
N LYS A 475 25.17 6.31 -9.01
CA LYS A 475 25.46 7.62 -9.62
C LYS A 475 25.66 8.68 -8.56
N PRO A 476 26.33 9.81 -8.86
CA PRO A 476 26.45 10.94 -7.95
C PRO A 476 25.09 11.38 -7.38
N GLY A 477 25.05 11.69 -6.08
CA GLY A 477 23.83 12.07 -5.36
C GLY A 477 22.93 10.90 -4.95
N ALA A 478 23.32 9.65 -5.26
CA ALA A 478 22.53 8.45 -4.95
C ALA A 478 21.06 8.56 -5.41
N PRO A 479 20.79 8.75 -6.70
CA PRO A 479 19.42 8.76 -7.19
C PRO A 479 18.75 7.41 -6.96
N VAL A 480 17.42 7.42 -6.88
CA VAL A 480 16.61 6.23 -6.62
C VAL A 480 15.62 5.97 -7.76
N SER A 481 15.21 4.73 -7.90
CA SER A 481 14.20 4.30 -8.86
C SER A 481 12.82 4.55 -8.28
N VAL A 482 12.07 5.51 -8.82
CA VAL A 482 10.86 6.05 -8.18
C VAL A 482 9.60 5.75 -8.98
N PRO A 483 8.59 5.10 -8.37
CA PRO A 483 7.23 4.99 -8.90
C PRO A 483 6.59 6.35 -9.20
N LEU A 484 5.81 6.40 -10.27
CA LEU A 484 5.13 7.60 -10.74
C LEU A 484 3.65 7.32 -11.00
N GLU A 485 2.81 8.32 -10.82
CA GLU A 485 1.52 8.39 -11.50
C GLU A 485 1.72 8.73 -12.98
N TRP A 486 0.76 8.33 -13.82
CA TRP A 486 0.87 8.58 -15.26
C TRP A 486 0.91 10.08 -15.62
N ASP A 487 0.25 10.90 -14.84
CA ASP A 487 0.17 12.35 -15.11
C ASP A 487 1.46 13.08 -14.72
N GLU A 488 2.32 12.46 -13.90
CA GLU A 488 3.65 12.99 -13.60
C GLU A 488 4.61 12.94 -14.81
N LEU A 489 4.29 12.15 -15.85
CA LEU A 489 5.05 12.18 -17.11
C LEU A 489 4.90 13.50 -17.87
N ASP A 490 3.95 14.34 -17.49
CA ASP A 490 3.70 15.67 -18.08
C ASP A 490 4.35 16.80 -17.26
N ASP A 491 5.01 16.47 -16.14
CA ASP A 491 5.78 17.44 -15.36
C ASP A 491 7.06 17.85 -16.13
N PRO A 492 7.21 19.12 -16.50
CA PRO A 492 8.37 19.60 -17.26
C PRO A 492 9.70 19.49 -16.51
N ASP A 493 9.64 19.36 -15.17
CA ASP A 493 10.83 19.21 -14.33
C ASP A 493 11.18 17.74 -14.07
N LEU A 494 10.44 16.79 -14.66
CA LEU A 494 10.73 15.37 -14.49
C LEU A 494 12.02 14.99 -15.20
N THR A 495 12.96 14.43 -14.43
CA THR A 495 14.17 13.78 -14.97
C THR A 495 14.26 12.35 -14.45
N PRO A 496 14.96 11.44 -15.17
CA PRO A 496 15.01 10.03 -14.77
C PRO A 496 15.74 9.78 -13.45
N ASP A 497 16.48 10.76 -12.94
CA ASP A 497 17.25 10.72 -11.70
C ASP A 497 16.91 11.89 -10.74
N ARG A 498 15.70 12.46 -10.87
CA ARG A 498 15.22 13.61 -10.09
C ARG A 498 15.37 13.41 -8.59
N TRP A 499 14.89 12.28 -8.09
CA TRP A 499 14.87 12.01 -6.66
C TRP A 499 16.08 11.20 -6.21
N THR A 500 16.64 11.61 -5.09
CA THR A 500 17.79 10.99 -4.43
C THR A 500 17.37 10.40 -3.08
N ILE A 501 18.25 9.68 -2.41
CA ILE A 501 18.01 9.21 -1.03
C ILE A 501 17.67 10.35 -0.07
N ARG A 502 18.08 11.60 -0.36
CA ARG A 502 17.83 12.79 0.47
C ARG A 502 16.48 13.45 0.22
N THR A 503 15.85 13.20 -0.92
CA THR A 503 14.63 13.91 -1.34
C THR A 503 13.41 13.01 -1.52
N VAL A 504 13.60 11.70 -1.71
CA VAL A 504 12.49 10.79 -1.99
C VAL A 504 11.59 10.53 -0.79
N LEU A 505 12.12 10.61 0.45
CA LEU A 505 11.31 10.43 1.66
C LEU A 505 10.25 11.52 1.79
N ASP A 506 10.61 12.78 1.53
CA ASP A 506 9.68 13.91 1.52
C ASP A 506 8.62 13.75 0.42
N ARG A 507 9.02 13.23 -0.76
CA ARG A 507 8.07 12.90 -1.81
C ARG A 507 7.05 11.84 -1.34
N VAL A 508 7.55 10.73 -0.78
CA VAL A 508 6.67 9.65 -0.29
C VAL A 508 5.73 10.16 0.81
N ALA A 509 6.23 10.99 1.72
CA ALA A 509 5.39 11.62 2.74
C ALA A 509 4.30 12.52 2.16
N LYS A 510 4.57 13.19 1.03
CA LYS A 510 3.65 14.14 0.40
C LYS A 510 2.61 13.48 -0.51
N VAL A 511 3.01 12.52 -1.33
CA VAL A 511 2.15 11.95 -2.39
C VAL A 511 1.87 10.44 -2.22
N GLY A 512 2.48 9.80 -1.21
CA GLY A 512 2.39 8.36 -1.03
C GLY A 512 3.24 7.57 -2.02
N ASP A 513 2.92 6.29 -2.15
CA ASP A 513 3.54 5.37 -3.10
C ASP A 513 2.57 5.07 -4.26
N PRO A 514 2.83 5.58 -5.48
CA PRO A 514 1.99 5.32 -6.66
C PRO A 514 1.82 3.83 -7.01
N PHE A 515 2.75 2.98 -6.60
CA PHE A 515 2.68 1.55 -6.86
C PHE A 515 1.92 0.76 -5.79
N ALA A 516 1.60 1.36 -4.63
CA ALA A 516 0.89 0.66 -3.56
C ALA A 516 -0.41 0.02 -4.04
N GLN A 517 -1.17 0.72 -4.88
CA GLN A 517 -2.42 0.22 -5.46
C GLN A 517 -2.22 -0.99 -6.38
N LEU A 518 -1.02 -1.19 -6.95
CA LEU A 518 -0.74 -2.32 -7.84
C LEU A 518 -0.52 -3.63 -7.08
N LEU A 519 -0.21 -3.58 -5.79
CA LEU A 519 0.07 -4.77 -4.98
C LEU A 519 -1.13 -5.70 -4.87
N ASP A 520 -2.33 -5.14 -4.92
CA ASP A 520 -3.61 -5.85 -4.77
C ASP A 520 -4.30 -6.14 -6.12
N VAL A 521 -3.70 -5.68 -7.22
CA VAL A 521 -4.26 -5.89 -8.56
C VAL A 521 -3.84 -7.25 -9.09
N HIS A 522 -4.83 -8.10 -9.38
CA HIS A 522 -4.66 -9.40 -10.03
C HIS A 522 -5.44 -9.39 -11.36
N GLN A 523 -4.73 -9.22 -12.47
CA GLN A 523 -5.38 -9.07 -13.76
C GLN A 523 -4.89 -10.10 -14.78
N ARG A 524 -5.77 -10.40 -15.74
CA ARG A 524 -5.51 -11.34 -16.81
C ARG A 524 -5.04 -10.60 -18.05
N LEU A 525 -4.02 -11.15 -18.69
CA LEU A 525 -3.58 -10.66 -19.99
C LEU A 525 -4.61 -11.05 -21.05
N PRO A 526 -5.17 -10.09 -21.82
CA PRO A 526 -6.06 -10.40 -22.93
C PRO A 526 -5.29 -11.13 -24.05
N GLN A 527 -6.04 -11.94 -24.82
CA GLN A 527 -5.48 -12.54 -26.02
C GLN A 527 -5.18 -11.45 -27.04
N LEU A 528 -3.95 -11.47 -27.58
CA LEU A 528 -3.57 -10.60 -28.67
C LEU A 528 -3.94 -11.29 -29.99
N SER A 529 -4.76 -10.62 -30.78
CA SER A 529 -5.18 -11.09 -32.13
C SER A 529 -4.10 -10.83 -33.19
#